data_196f4ce4ff44a5a7d572aa3d2a32056b
#
_entry.id   196f4ce4ff44a5a7d572aa3d2a32056b
#
_cell.length_a   1.000
_cell.length_b   1.000
_cell.length_c   1.000
_cell.angle_alpha   90.00
_cell.angle_beta   90.00
_cell.angle_gamma   90.00
#
_symmetry.space_group_name_H-M   'P 1'
#
loop_
_entity.id
_entity.type
_entity.pdbx_description
1 polymer ?
#
loop_
_entity_poly.entity_id
_entity_poly.type
_entity_poly.pdbx_seq_one_letter_code
_entity_poly.pdbx_strand_id
1 'polypeptide(L)'
;GLGDVYKRQELQLRLAIQAVFGSWMNERACIYRKQHGISDELGTAVNVQAMAFGNKGETSATGVAFTRNPADGTKEFYGDFLVNAQGEDVVAGIRNTEPIADLKTTPGLESAGEELERVFLTLEDHYRDMCDIEFTIEQGKLWMLQTRVGKRTATAALRIAIEMVEEGLITREEAVGRIDPAQLDQLLHPQFDASKKYEALASGLNASPGAAVGEVVFSSDDAVARANEGHKVILVRWETNPDDLKGMVAAEGILTSHGGKTSHAAVIARGMGT
;
A
#
# COMPACT_ATOMS: atom_id res chain seq x y z
N GLY A 1 -29.68 -30.06 -1.35
CA GLY A 1 -29.74 -30.04 0.13
C GLY A 1 -28.36 -29.66 0.72
N LEU A 2 -28.32 -29.36 2.03
CA LEU A 2 -27.08 -28.98 2.75
C LEU A 2 -25.93 -29.99 2.53
N GLY A 3 -26.22 -31.28 2.33
CA GLY A 3 -25.21 -32.31 2.06
C GLY A 3 -24.39 -32.12 0.78
N ASP A 4 -24.93 -31.43 -0.22
CA ASP A 4 -24.19 -31.17 -1.47
C ASP A 4 -23.20 -29.99 -1.35
N VAL A 5 -23.48 -29.05 -0.45
CA VAL A 5 -22.58 -27.93 -0.16
C VAL A 5 -21.30 -28.46 0.50
N TYR A 6 -21.41 -29.37 1.46
CA TYR A 6 -20.24 -29.95 2.13
C TYR A 6 -19.39 -30.82 1.21
N LYS A 7 -19.98 -31.54 0.27
CA LYS A 7 -19.25 -32.36 -0.71
C LYS A 7 -18.46 -31.51 -1.72
N ARG A 8 -18.85 -30.24 -1.91
CA ARG A 8 -18.16 -29.31 -2.82
C ARG A 8 -16.99 -28.58 -2.18
N GLN A 9 -16.88 -28.55 -0.85
CA GLN A 9 -15.82 -27.80 -0.16
C GLN A 9 -14.41 -28.32 -0.48
N GLU A 10 -14.23 -29.64 -0.52
CA GLU A 10 -12.92 -30.21 -0.91
C GLU A 10 -12.56 -29.86 -2.36
N LEU A 11 -13.52 -29.89 -3.27
CA LEU A 11 -13.31 -29.48 -4.65
C LEU A 11 -12.99 -27.99 -4.75
N GLN A 12 -13.71 -27.14 -4.01
CA GLN A 12 -13.45 -25.69 -3.95
C GLN A 12 -12.04 -25.41 -3.42
N LEU A 13 -11.63 -26.09 -2.35
CA LEU A 13 -10.28 -25.97 -1.80
C LEU A 13 -9.22 -26.36 -2.83
N ARG A 14 -9.40 -27.49 -3.50
CA ARG A 14 -8.48 -27.94 -4.56
C ARG A 14 -8.37 -26.94 -5.71
N LEU A 15 -9.51 -26.41 -6.18
CA LEU A 15 -9.54 -25.42 -7.25
C LEU A 15 -8.88 -24.11 -6.82
N ALA A 16 -9.09 -23.66 -5.58
CA ALA A 16 -8.44 -22.48 -5.04
C ALA A 16 -6.91 -22.65 -4.95
N ILE A 17 -6.44 -23.80 -4.46
CA ILE A 17 -5.01 -24.13 -4.43
C ILE A 17 -4.42 -24.12 -5.85
N GLN A 18 -5.09 -24.77 -6.81
CA GLN A 18 -4.64 -24.80 -8.22
C GLN A 18 -4.60 -23.39 -8.83
N ALA A 19 -5.59 -22.53 -8.52
CA ALA A 19 -5.62 -21.16 -8.98
C ALA A 19 -4.43 -20.35 -8.45
N VAL A 20 -4.06 -20.52 -7.17
CA VAL A 20 -2.87 -19.87 -6.60
C VAL A 20 -1.59 -20.34 -7.28
N PHE A 21 -1.40 -21.64 -7.47
CA PHE A 21 -0.23 -22.13 -8.20
C PHE A 21 -0.20 -21.65 -9.65
N GLY A 22 -1.36 -21.67 -10.34
CA GLY A 22 -1.47 -21.17 -11.72
C GLY A 22 -1.19 -19.67 -11.85
N SER A 23 -1.47 -18.88 -10.80
CA SER A 23 -1.25 -17.44 -10.82
C SER A 23 0.23 -17.03 -10.92
N TRP A 24 1.17 -17.94 -10.57
CA TRP A 24 2.60 -17.71 -10.71
C TRP A 24 3.02 -17.34 -12.13
N MET A 25 2.36 -17.95 -13.13
CA MET A 25 2.66 -17.76 -14.55
C MET A 25 1.74 -16.76 -15.25
N ASN A 26 0.87 -16.03 -14.52
CA ASN A 26 0.08 -14.99 -15.14
C ASN A 26 0.96 -13.80 -15.55
N GLU A 27 0.51 -13.02 -16.53
CA GLU A 27 1.27 -11.91 -17.11
C GLU A 27 1.72 -10.90 -16.06
N ARG A 28 0.84 -10.52 -15.16
CA ARG A 28 1.12 -9.58 -14.06
C ARG A 28 2.23 -10.06 -13.13
N ALA A 29 2.19 -11.34 -12.73
CA ALA A 29 3.20 -11.91 -11.87
C ALA A 29 4.57 -12.00 -12.56
N CYS A 30 4.59 -12.32 -13.86
CA CYS A 30 5.82 -12.33 -14.65
C CYS A 30 6.43 -10.93 -14.78
N ILE A 31 5.63 -9.90 -15.05
CA ILE A 31 6.08 -8.50 -15.11
C ILE A 31 6.65 -8.05 -13.78
N TYR A 32 5.94 -8.32 -12.68
CA TYR A 32 6.38 -7.97 -11.33
C TYR A 32 7.73 -8.60 -10.99
N ARG A 33 7.89 -9.91 -11.24
CA ARG A 33 9.16 -10.61 -10.99
C ARG A 33 10.32 -10.03 -11.81
N LYS A 34 10.09 -9.77 -13.08
CA LYS A 34 11.09 -9.15 -13.96
C LYS A 34 11.52 -7.78 -13.45
N GLN A 35 10.57 -6.96 -13.00
CA GLN A 35 10.84 -5.62 -12.47
C GLN A 35 11.65 -5.66 -11.16
N HIS A 36 11.41 -6.67 -10.32
CA HIS A 36 12.06 -6.81 -9.02
C HIS A 36 13.23 -7.80 -9.01
N GLY A 37 13.67 -8.30 -10.16
CA GLY A 37 14.80 -9.25 -10.26
C GLY A 37 14.54 -10.60 -9.58
N ILE A 38 13.27 -11.01 -9.46
CA ILE A 38 12.87 -12.29 -8.83
C ILE A 38 12.92 -13.39 -9.88
N SER A 39 13.60 -14.51 -9.55
CA SER A 39 13.71 -15.66 -10.46
C SER A 39 12.37 -16.36 -10.67
N ASP A 40 12.08 -16.71 -11.92
CA ASP A 40 10.89 -17.50 -12.28
C ASP A 40 10.93 -18.93 -11.70
N GLU A 41 12.11 -19.44 -11.32
CA GLU A 41 12.32 -20.79 -10.79
C GLU A 41 11.93 -20.92 -9.31
N LEU A 42 11.70 -19.81 -8.59
CA LEU A 42 11.35 -19.86 -7.16
C LEU A 42 10.01 -20.53 -6.89
N GLY A 43 9.03 -20.34 -7.77
CA GLY A 43 7.67 -20.83 -7.57
C GLY A 43 6.91 -20.04 -6.48
N THR A 44 5.74 -20.55 -6.11
CA THR A 44 4.89 -19.98 -5.06
C THR A 44 4.38 -21.05 -4.11
N ALA A 45 3.92 -20.60 -2.94
CA ALA A 45 3.31 -21.46 -1.92
C ALA A 45 1.85 -21.06 -1.67
N VAL A 46 1.10 -21.95 -1.06
CA VAL A 46 -0.31 -21.74 -0.68
C VAL A 46 -0.44 -21.87 0.83
N ASN A 47 -1.05 -20.84 1.44
CA ASN A 47 -1.51 -20.90 2.83
C ASN A 47 -3.03 -21.03 2.88
N VAL A 48 -3.53 -21.92 3.71
CA VAL A 48 -4.96 -22.05 4.01
C VAL A 48 -5.19 -21.53 5.42
N GLN A 49 -5.92 -20.42 5.54
CA GLN A 49 -6.12 -19.71 6.81
C GLN A 49 -7.60 -19.56 7.12
N ALA A 50 -7.93 -19.50 8.42
CA ALA A 50 -9.25 -19.06 8.86
C ALA A 50 -9.43 -17.57 8.52
N MET A 51 -10.65 -17.20 8.14
CA MET A 51 -11.00 -15.82 7.83
C MET A 51 -11.51 -15.11 9.08
N ALA A 52 -11.09 -13.84 9.24
CA ALA A 52 -11.73 -12.87 10.11
C ALA A 52 -12.55 -11.89 9.26
N PHE A 53 -13.71 -11.46 9.76
CA PHE A 53 -14.66 -10.68 8.98
C PHE A 53 -14.86 -9.29 9.57
N GLY A 54 -14.40 -8.27 8.86
CA GLY A 54 -14.58 -6.86 9.21
C GLY A 54 -15.96 -6.30 8.89
N ASN A 55 -16.86 -7.11 8.31
CA ASN A 55 -18.19 -6.72 7.89
C ASN A 55 -19.32 -7.37 8.72
N LYS A 56 -19.07 -7.60 10.02
CA LYS A 56 -20.07 -8.15 10.97
C LYS A 56 -20.72 -7.06 11.85
N GLY A 57 -21.02 -5.91 11.29
CA GLY A 57 -21.69 -4.80 11.96
C GLY A 57 -20.74 -3.71 12.44
N GLU A 58 -21.27 -2.72 13.16
CA GLU A 58 -20.58 -1.47 13.53
C GLU A 58 -19.40 -1.65 14.51
N THR A 59 -19.28 -2.80 15.16
CA THR A 59 -18.12 -3.16 15.99
C THR A 59 -17.08 -3.97 15.24
N SER A 60 -17.19 -3.99 13.93
CA SER A 60 -16.23 -4.68 13.04
C SER A 60 -15.68 -3.69 12.03
N ALA A 61 -14.43 -3.86 11.67
CA ALA A 61 -13.71 -2.99 10.74
C ALA A 61 -12.58 -3.75 10.06
N THR A 62 -12.03 -3.15 9.02
CA THR A 62 -10.78 -3.60 8.41
C THR A 62 -9.93 -2.39 8.07
N GLY A 63 -8.61 -2.54 8.02
CA GLY A 63 -7.73 -1.42 7.73
C GLY A 63 -6.33 -1.82 7.32
N VAL A 64 -5.64 -0.82 6.81
CA VAL A 64 -4.22 -0.86 6.46
C VAL A 64 -3.52 0.29 7.16
N ALA A 65 -2.40 0.00 7.80
CA ALA A 65 -1.69 0.98 8.59
C ALA A 65 -0.17 0.82 8.51
N PHE A 66 0.53 1.87 8.89
CA PHE A 66 1.99 1.93 8.95
C PHE A 66 2.41 2.42 10.32
N THR A 67 3.50 1.90 10.85
CA THR A 67 4.04 2.34 12.15
C THR A 67 4.65 3.73 12.10
N ARG A 68 4.98 4.23 10.91
CA ARG A 68 5.40 5.62 10.62
C ARG A 68 4.81 6.07 9.31
N ASN A 69 4.71 7.37 9.09
CA ASN A 69 4.21 7.93 7.84
C ASN A 69 5.12 7.56 6.66
N PRO A 70 4.66 6.78 5.68
CA PRO A 70 5.48 6.33 4.56
C PRO A 70 5.83 7.43 3.55
N ALA A 71 5.17 8.58 3.62
CA ALA A 71 5.40 9.70 2.71
C ALA A 71 6.55 10.59 3.15
N ASP A 72 6.67 10.89 4.45
CA ASP A 72 7.67 11.83 4.99
C ASP A 72 8.50 11.28 6.16
N GLY A 73 8.19 10.07 6.64
CA GLY A 73 8.91 9.40 7.72
C GLY A 73 8.52 9.82 9.12
N THR A 74 7.52 10.70 9.30
CA THR A 74 7.06 11.15 10.63
C THR A 74 6.68 9.95 11.50
N LYS A 75 7.11 9.98 12.77
CA LYS A 75 6.76 8.94 13.76
C LYS A 75 5.34 9.16 14.27
N GLU A 76 4.41 8.79 13.44
CA GLU A 76 2.97 8.77 13.74
C GLU A 76 2.34 7.51 13.14
N PHE A 77 1.31 6.99 13.81
CA PHE A 77 0.53 5.90 13.24
C PHE A 77 -0.27 6.42 12.05
N TYR A 78 0.05 5.90 10.89
CA TYR A 78 -0.47 6.35 9.63
C TYR A 78 -1.26 5.25 8.95
N GLY A 79 -2.43 5.56 8.41
CA GLY A 79 -3.25 4.60 7.69
C GLY A 79 -4.71 4.92 7.74
N ASP A 80 -5.48 4.00 7.21
CA ASP A 80 -6.92 4.13 7.06
C ASP A 80 -7.63 2.85 7.51
N PHE A 81 -8.84 3.01 8.03
CA PHE A 81 -9.73 1.90 8.32
C PHE A 81 -11.15 2.18 7.80
N LEU A 82 -11.96 1.15 7.75
CA LEU A 82 -13.34 1.23 7.29
C LEU A 82 -14.22 0.33 8.16
N VAL A 83 -15.23 0.94 8.79
CA VAL A 83 -16.21 0.24 9.63
C VAL A 83 -17.13 -0.60 8.75
N ASN A 84 -17.46 -1.79 9.25
CA ASN A 84 -18.37 -2.74 8.60
C ASN A 84 -18.01 -3.01 7.13
N ALA A 85 -16.76 -3.40 6.90
CA ALA A 85 -16.17 -3.58 5.56
C ALA A 85 -15.19 -4.75 5.50
N GLN A 86 -14.85 -5.18 4.30
CA GLN A 86 -13.77 -6.12 4.02
C GLN A 86 -12.53 -5.42 3.46
N GLY A 87 -11.38 -6.12 3.46
CA GLY A 87 -10.11 -5.54 3.01
C GLY A 87 -10.14 -5.00 1.58
N GLU A 88 -10.91 -5.62 0.70
CA GLU A 88 -11.10 -5.17 -0.68
C GLU A 88 -11.73 -3.78 -0.76
N ASP A 89 -12.65 -3.45 0.16
CA ASP A 89 -13.33 -2.14 0.19
C ASP A 89 -12.35 -1.00 0.52
N VAL A 90 -11.35 -1.27 1.38
CA VAL A 90 -10.32 -0.28 1.74
C VAL A 90 -9.33 -0.08 0.59
N VAL A 91 -8.86 -1.17 0.00
CA VAL A 91 -7.81 -1.13 -1.03
C VAL A 91 -8.35 -0.63 -2.38
N ALA A 92 -9.58 -0.98 -2.73
CA ALA A 92 -10.23 -0.52 -3.95
C ALA A 92 -10.66 0.95 -3.90
N GLY A 93 -10.79 1.54 -2.70
CA GLY A 93 -11.20 2.94 -2.53
C GLY A 93 -12.66 3.21 -2.89
N ILE A 94 -13.50 2.20 -2.85
CA ILE A 94 -14.95 2.29 -3.20
C ILE A 94 -15.71 3.15 -2.19
N ARG A 95 -15.27 3.16 -0.93
CA ARG A 95 -15.85 3.93 0.18
C ARG A 95 -14.80 4.87 0.76
N ASN A 96 -15.24 6.00 1.33
CA ASN A 96 -14.36 6.89 2.08
C ASN A 96 -13.89 6.19 3.36
N THR A 97 -12.59 6.16 3.55
CA THR A 97 -11.94 5.59 4.74
C THR A 97 -11.83 6.64 5.85
N GLU A 98 -11.65 6.16 7.07
CA GLU A 98 -11.38 6.98 8.25
C GLU A 98 -9.90 6.86 8.63
N PRO A 99 -9.25 7.94 9.11
CA PRO A 99 -7.87 7.89 9.56
C PRO A 99 -7.69 6.93 10.73
N ILE A 100 -6.59 6.17 10.74
CA ILE A 100 -6.30 5.20 11.82
C ILE A 100 -6.26 5.84 13.22
N ALA A 101 -5.94 7.14 13.29
CA ALA A 101 -5.94 7.90 14.54
C ALA A 101 -7.32 7.95 15.21
N ASP A 102 -8.40 7.88 14.44
CA ASP A 102 -9.78 7.95 14.93
C ASP A 102 -10.28 6.61 15.47
N LEU A 103 -9.56 5.51 15.22
CA LEU A 103 -9.97 4.17 15.64
C LEU A 103 -10.21 4.07 17.16
N LYS A 104 -9.38 4.75 17.97
CA LYS A 104 -9.51 4.76 19.43
C LYS A 104 -10.71 5.58 19.95
N THR A 105 -11.33 6.37 19.12
CA THR A 105 -12.50 7.18 19.44
C THR A 105 -13.77 6.70 18.75
N THR A 106 -13.64 5.70 17.88
CA THR A 106 -14.77 5.10 17.17
C THR A 106 -15.54 4.17 18.10
N PRO A 107 -16.88 4.40 18.30
CA PRO A 107 -17.69 3.62 19.24
C PRO A 107 -17.63 2.11 18.99
N GLY A 108 -17.23 1.35 20.01
CA GLY A 108 -17.11 -0.11 19.98
C GLY A 108 -15.83 -0.66 19.37
N LEU A 109 -14.87 0.20 18.98
CA LEU A 109 -13.56 -0.17 18.43
C LEU A 109 -12.38 0.32 19.29
N GLU A 110 -12.65 1.06 20.38
CA GLU A 110 -11.65 1.73 21.22
C GLU A 110 -10.58 0.77 21.73
N SER A 111 -11.01 -0.36 22.30
CA SER A 111 -10.10 -1.39 22.84
C SER A 111 -9.22 -2.02 21.75
N ALA A 112 -9.77 -2.24 20.57
CA ALA A 112 -9.02 -2.76 19.43
C ALA A 112 -8.00 -1.72 18.92
N GLY A 113 -8.34 -0.43 18.96
CA GLY A 113 -7.43 0.67 18.63
C GLY A 113 -6.25 0.75 19.59
N GLU A 114 -6.49 0.60 20.90
CA GLU A 114 -5.42 0.53 21.90
C GLU A 114 -4.53 -0.71 21.74
N GLU A 115 -5.11 -1.85 21.40
CA GLU A 115 -4.37 -3.07 21.12
C GLU A 115 -3.50 -2.91 19.87
N LEU A 116 -4.04 -2.32 18.81
CA LEU A 116 -3.32 -2.07 17.56
C LEU A 116 -2.10 -1.17 17.78
N GLU A 117 -2.22 -0.13 18.60
CA GLU A 117 -1.10 0.74 18.96
C GLU A 117 0.03 -0.04 19.66
N ARG A 118 -0.31 -0.92 20.60
CA ARG A 118 0.69 -1.80 21.24
C ARG A 118 1.36 -2.75 20.25
N VAL A 119 0.59 -3.27 19.30
CA VAL A 119 1.11 -4.13 18.23
C VAL A 119 2.09 -3.35 17.35
N PHE A 120 1.78 -2.11 16.97
CA PHE A 120 2.68 -1.26 16.18
C PHE A 120 4.04 -1.08 16.84
N LEU A 121 4.06 -0.73 18.11
CA LEU A 121 5.31 -0.58 18.87
C LEU A 121 6.09 -1.90 18.95
N THR A 122 5.40 -3.01 19.18
CA THR A 122 6.01 -4.33 19.23
C THR A 122 6.62 -4.75 17.90
N LEU A 123 5.94 -4.50 16.79
CA LEU A 123 6.42 -4.86 15.45
C LEU A 123 7.62 -4.00 15.06
N GLU A 124 7.58 -2.70 15.30
CA GLU A 124 8.70 -1.80 14.97
C GLU A 124 9.96 -2.15 15.78
N ASP A 125 9.81 -2.46 17.06
CA ASP A 125 10.92 -2.92 17.90
C ASP A 125 11.48 -4.26 17.43
N HIS A 126 10.61 -5.21 17.13
CA HIS A 126 11.00 -6.57 16.69
C HIS A 126 11.70 -6.57 15.34
N TYR A 127 11.12 -5.90 14.34
CA TYR A 127 11.69 -5.85 13.00
C TYR A 127 12.75 -4.76 12.85
N ARG A 128 12.82 -3.85 13.82
CA ARG A 128 13.74 -2.70 13.81
C ARG A 128 13.59 -1.87 12.52
N ASP A 129 12.36 -1.81 11.99
CA ASP A 129 12.01 -1.10 10.78
C ASP A 129 10.55 -0.68 10.77
N MET A 130 10.20 0.29 9.92
CA MET A 130 8.82 0.69 9.68
C MET A 130 8.04 -0.47 9.06
N CYS A 131 6.93 -0.82 9.67
CA CYS A 131 6.05 -1.90 9.24
C CYS A 131 4.80 -1.36 8.53
N ASP A 132 4.41 -2.08 7.48
CA ASP A 132 3.12 -2.03 6.79
C ASP A 132 2.27 -3.19 7.33
N ILE A 133 1.05 -2.90 7.73
CA ILE A 133 0.21 -3.78 8.53
C ILE A 133 -1.18 -3.85 7.94
N GLU A 134 -1.69 -5.06 7.75
CA GLU A 134 -3.08 -5.31 7.43
C GLU A 134 -3.77 -5.93 8.63
N PHE A 135 -4.93 -5.43 9.00
CA PHE A 135 -5.69 -5.92 10.16
C PHE A 135 -7.19 -5.95 9.89
N THR A 136 -7.88 -6.75 10.68
CA THR A 136 -9.34 -6.80 10.73
C THR A 136 -9.80 -6.80 12.19
N ILE A 137 -10.87 -6.11 12.47
CA ILE A 137 -11.57 -6.16 13.76
C ILE A 137 -12.89 -6.88 13.52
N GLU A 138 -13.07 -8.01 14.16
CA GLU A 138 -14.31 -8.77 14.12
C GLU A 138 -15.01 -8.69 15.47
N GLN A 139 -16.12 -7.96 15.54
CA GLN A 139 -16.93 -7.79 16.76
C GLN A 139 -16.08 -7.35 17.97
N GLY A 140 -15.29 -6.28 17.80
CA GLY A 140 -14.42 -5.70 18.83
C GLY A 140 -13.08 -6.41 19.04
N LYS A 141 -12.86 -7.57 18.40
CA LYS A 141 -11.60 -8.32 18.53
C LYS A 141 -10.67 -8.03 17.36
N LEU A 142 -9.45 -7.60 17.68
CA LEU A 142 -8.39 -7.36 16.69
C LEU A 142 -7.80 -8.68 16.17
N TRP A 143 -7.58 -8.73 14.86
CA TRP A 143 -6.90 -9.78 14.14
C TRP A 143 -5.84 -9.18 13.24
N MET A 144 -4.59 -9.53 13.49
CA MET A 144 -3.48 -9.18 12.59
C MET A 144 -3.49 -10.15 11.40
N LEU A 145 -3.54 -9.62 10.19
CA LEU A 145 -3.59 -10.44 8.98
C LEU A 145 -2.21 -10.57 8.34
N GLN A 146 -1.50 -9.44 8.21
CA GLN A 146 -0.20 -9.40 7.58
C GLN A 146 0.64 -8.26 8.15
N THR A 147 1.96 -8.49 8.21
CA THR A 147 2.96 -7.44 8.42
C THR A 147 4.11 -7.64 7.45
N ARG A 148 4.69 -6.53 7.02
CA ARG A 148 5.87 -6.50 6.14
C ARG A 148 6.65 -5.21 6.36
N VAL A 149 7.87 -5.15 5.86
CA VAL A 149 8.62 -3.89 5.80
C VAL A 149 7.86 -2.91 4.91
N GLY A 150 7.55 -1.73 5.45
CA GLY A 150 6.74 -0.73 4.77
C GLY A 150 7.46 -0.10 3.58
N LYS A 151 6.77 -0.06 2.44
CA LYS A 151 7.22 0.73 1.29
C LYS A 151 7.11 2.21 1.64
N ARG A 152 8.12 2.99 1.24
CA ARG A 152 8.25 4.39 1.64
C ARG A 152 8.97 5.20 0.56
N THR A 153 8.79 6.51 0.59
CA THR A 153 9.54 7.43 -0.27
C THR A 153 11.01 7.49 0.14
N ALA A 154 11.86 8.00 -0.74
CA ALA A 154 13.27 8.26 -0.43
C ALA A 154 13.45 9.22 0.76
N THR A 155 12.65 10.27 0.83
CA THR A 155 12.63 11.23 1.95
C THR A 155 12.28 10.52 3.27
N ALA A 156 11.22 9.72 3.27
CA ALA A 156 10.82 8.95 4.45
C ALA A 156 11.89 7.93 4.84
N ALA A 157 12.51 7.25 3.88
CA ALA A 157 13.57 6.29 4.16
C ALA A 157 14.76 6.91 4.90
N LEU A 158 15.22 8.08 4.45
CA LEU A 158 16.32 8.83 5.11
C LEU A 158 15.94 9.26 6.52
N ARG A 159 14.76 9.88 6.67
CA ARG A 159 14.29 10.35 7.98
C ARG A 159 14.13 9.20 8.96
N ILE A 160 13.46 8.12 8.57
CA ILE A 160 13.27 6.93 9.40
C ILE A 160 14.61 6.34 9.82
N ALA A 161 15.58 6.21 8.91
CA ALA A 161 16.89 5.68 9.22
C ALA A 161 17.62 6.53 10.27
N ILE A 162 17.56 7.88 10.15
CA ILE A 162 18.16 8.81 11.11
C ILE A 162 17.48 8.71 12.47
N GLU A 163 16.15 8.80 12.51
CA GLU A 163 15.38 8.77 13.76
C GLU A 163 15.55 7.43 14.49
N MET A 164 15.58 6.30 13.77
CA MET A 164 15.82 4.98 14.38
C MET A 164 17.23 4.83 14.99
N VAL A 165 18.23 5.50 14.43
CA VAL A 165 19.57 5.58 15.06
C VAL A 165 19.50 6.41 16.34
N GLU A 166 18.83 7.56 16.31
CA GLU A 166 18.66 8.43 17.48
C GLU A 166 17.87 7.74 18.60
N GLU A 167 16.89 6.92 18.25
CA GLU A 167 16.11 6.09 19.15
C GLU A 167 16.88 4.86 19.68
N GLY A 168 18.06 4.57 19.12
CA GLY A 168 18.88 3.40 19.50
C GLY A 168 18.34 2.07 18.96
N LEU A 169 17.40 2.08 18.02
CA LEU A 169 16.85 0.88 17.42
C LEU A 169 17.82 0.23 16.42
N ILE A 170 18.61 1.03 15.72
CA ILE A 170 19.58 0.56 14.73
C ILE A 170 20.92 1.29 14.87
N THR A 171 21.99 0.71 14.36
CA THR A 171 23.30 1.38 14.29
C THR A 171 23.37 2.33 13.08
N ARG A 172 24.40 3.21 13.05
CA ARG A 172 24.64 4.09 11.89
C ARG A 172 24.99 3.30 10.64
N GLU A 173 25.73 2.22 10.78
CA GLU A 173 26.11 1.32 9.69
C GLU A 173 24.90 0.62 9.10
N GLU A 174 23.98 0.15 9.95
CA GLU A 174 22.71 -0.43 9.52
C GLU A 174 21.84 0.61 8.80
N ALA A 175 21.78 1.84 9.31
CA ALA A 175 21.04 2.93 8.67
C ALA A 175 21.55 3.23 7.26
N VAL A 176 22.87 3.35 7.09
CA VAL A 176 23.50 3.55 5.76
C VAL A 176 23.21 2.37 4.83
N GLY A 177 23.29 1.14 5.32
CA GLY A 177 23.03 -0.06 4.54
C GLY A 177 21.58 -0.22 4.08
N ARG A 178 20.63 0.50 4.68
CA ARG A 178 19.20 0.49 4.32
C ARG A 178 18.82 1.47 3.22
N ILE A 179 19.67 2.45 2.96
CA ILE A 179 19.41 3.47 1.94
C ILE A 179 19.89 2.97 0.59
N ASP A 180 18.94 2.76 -0.31
CA ASP A 180 19.26 2.46 -1.72
C ASP A 180 19.81 3.74 -2.39
N PRO A 181 21.04 3.71 -2.94
CA PRO A 181 21.61 4.85 -3.66
C PRO A 181 20.71 5.38 -4.78
N ALA A 182 19.95 4.51 -5.45
CA ALA A 182 18.99 4.90 -6.48
C ALA A 182 17.84 5.76 -5.93
N GLN A 183 17.48 5.58 -4.66
CA GLN A 183 16.46 6.42 -4.00
C GLN A 183 16.97 7.85 -3.76
N LEU A 184 18.28 8.06 -3.61
CA LEU A 184 18.81 9.41 -3.42
C LEU A 184 18.63 10.27 -4.67
N ASP A 185 18.69 9.68 -5.84
CA ASP A 185 18.44 10.39 -7.09
C ASP A 185 17.00 10.93 -7.15
N GLN A 186 16.04 10.24 -6.53
CA GLN A 186 14.64 10.69 -6.45
C GLN A 186 14.47 11.99 -5.66
N LEU A 187 15.39 12.28 -4.71
CA LEU A 187 15.37 13.54 -3.93
C LEU A 187 15.79 14.74 -4.78
N LEU A 188 16.39 14.50 -5.94
CA LEU A 188 16.79 15.53 -6.89
C LEU A 188 15.71 15.81 -7.94
N HIS A 189 14.55 15.15 -7.86
CA HIS A 189 13.46 15.39 -8.81
C HIS A 189 12.89 16.80 -8.72
N PRO A 190 12.39 17.33 -9.85
CA PRO A 190 11.83 18.65 -9.93
C PRO A 190 10.71 18.87 -8.92
N GLN A 191 10.70 20.00 -8.27
CA GLN A 191 9.60 20.50 -7.47
C GLN A 191 9.03 21.75 -8.12
N PHE A 192 7.76 22.06 -7.86
CA PHE A 192 7.20 23.34 -8.27
C PHE A 192 7.94 24.48 -7.58
N ASP A 193 8.27 25.51 -8.34
CA ASP A 193 8.88 26.73 -7.80
C ASP A 193 7.92 27.40 -6.81
N ALA A 194 8.20 27.30 -5.52
CA ALA A 194 7.37 27.86 -4.45
C ALA A 194 7.20 29.39 -4.53
N SER A 195 8.04 30.11 -5.28
CA SER A 195 7.93 31.53 -5.50
C SER A 195 6.87 31.90 -6.53
N LYS A 196 6.42 30.95 -7.35
CA LYS A 196 5.42 31.16 -8.39
C LYS A 196 4.02 30.80 -7.91
N LYS A 197 3.04 31.62 -8.29
CA LYS A 197 1.63 31.26 -8.10
C LYS A 197 1.16 30.41 -9.26
N TYR A 198 0.63 29.26 -8.96
CA TYR A 198 -0.01 28.38 -9.91
C TYR A 198 -1.52 28.42 -9.69
N GLU A 199 -2.30 28.48 -10.77
CA GLU A 199 -3.75 28.33 -10.70
C GLU A 199 -4.10 26.86 -10.57
N ALA A 200 -4.62 26.48 -9.41
CA ALA A 200 -5.01 25.10 -9.17
C ALA A 200 -6.38 24.80 -9.80
N LEU A 201 -6.44 23.85 -10.71
CA LEU A 201 -7.70 23.36 -11.29
C LEU A 201 -8.48 22.49 -10.30
N ALA A 202 -7.79 21.75 -9.46
CA ALA A 202 -8.37 20.91 -8.41
C ALA A 202 -7.38 20.73 -7.27
N SER A 203 -7.87 20.27 -6.12
CA SER A 203 -7.07 19.89 -4.96
C SER A 203 -7.34 18.44 -4.61
N GLY A 204 -6.32 17.73 -4.17
CA GLY A 204 -6.41 16.32 -3.80
C GLY A 204 -5.49 15.95 -2.66
N LEU A 205 -5.60 14.71 -2.19
CA LEU A 205 -4.71 14.15 -1.17
C LEU A 205 -3.35 13.85 -1.81
N ASN A 206 -2.31 14.44 -1.25
CA ASN A 206 -0.94 14.16 -1.67
C ASN A 206 -0.50 12.79 -1.13
N ALA A 207 -0.17 11.88 -2.04
CA ALA A 207 0.29 10.53 -1.70
C ALA A 207 1.82 10.38 -1.80
N SER A 208 2.47 11.15 -2.69
CA SER A 208 3.92 11.23 -2.83
C SER A 208 4.37 12.69 -2.89
N PRO A 209 5.52 13.05 -2.31
CA PRO A 209 6.12 14.36 -2.53
C PRO A 209 6.64 14.47 -3.97
N GLY A 210 6.70 15.70 -4.48
CA GLY A 210 7.25 15.98 -5.79
C GLY A 210 6.24 16.62 -6.73
N ALA A 211 6.70 16.91 -7.96
CA ALA A 211 5.90 17.49 -9.01
C ALA A 211 6.09 16.71 -10.31
N ALA A 212 5.01 16.31 -10.92
CA ALA A 212 5.00 15.69 -12.22
C ALA A 212 4.38 16.63 -13.27
N VAL A 213 4.97 16.64 -14.45
CA VAL A 213 4.48 17.42 -15.61
C VAL A 213 4.43 16.50 -16.82
N GLY A 214 3.29 16.46 -17.48
CA GLY A 214 3.10 15.61 -18.66
C GLY A 214 1.72 15.77 -19.29
N GLU A 215 1.54 15.09 -20.42
CA GLU A 215 0.24 14.98 -21.09
C GLU A 215 -0.69 14.08 -20.29
N VAL A 216 -1.95 14.46 -20.15
CA VAL A 216 -2.95 13.66 -19.45
C VAL A 216 -3.40 12.50 -20.36
N VAL A 217 -3.32 11.28 -19.80
CA VAL A 217 -3.83 10.05 -20.43
C VAL A 217 -4.77 9.32 -19.48
N PHE A 218 -5.77 8.64 -20.03
CA PHE A 218 -6.85 8.02 -19.23
C PHE A 218 -6.82 6.49 -19.24
N SER A 219 -5.89 5.89 -19.99
CA SER A 219 -5.71 4.44 -20.00
C SER A 219 -4.26 4.04 -19.81
N SER A 220 -4.06 2.85 -19.26
CA SER A 220 -2.74 2.26 -19.09
C SER A 220 -2.03 2.03 -20.42
N ASP A 221 -2.78 1.65 -21.49
CA ASP A 221 -2.24 1.42 -22.82
C ASP A 221 -1.79 2.73 -23.48
N ASP A 222 -2.57 3.80 -23.35
CA ASP A 222 -2.18 5.13 -23.87
C ASP A 222 -0.94 5.66 -23.14
N ALA A 223 -0.85 5.45 -21.81
CA ALA A 223 0.33 5.86 -21.04
C ALA A 223 1.59 5.19 -21.60
N VAL A 224 1.56 3.88 -21.84
CA VAL A 224 2.69 3.14 -22.40
C VAL A 224 2.98 3.59 -23.84
N ALA A 225 1.96 3.75 -24.68
CA ALA A 225 2.13 4.16 -26.08
C ALA A 225 2.79 5.54 -26.20
N ARG A 226 2.28 6.52 -25.46
CA ARG A 226 2.81 7.90 -25.48
C ARG A 226 4.20 8.00 -24.86
N ALA A 227 4.45 7.26 -23.77
CA ALA A 227 5.80 7.20 -23.16
C ALA A 227 6.83 6.61 -24.13
N ASN A 228 6.46 5.56 -24.90
CA ASN A 228 7.33 4.97 -25.91
C ASN A 228 7.62 5.94 -27.09
N GLU A 229 6.74 6.91 -27.36
CA GLU A 229 6.95 7.99 -28.31
C GLU A 229 7.84 9.12 -27.75
N GLY A 230 8.26 9.02 -26.49
CA GLY A 230 9.11 10.00 -25.79
C GLY A 230 8.34 11.13 -25.12
N HIS A 231 7.03 11.02 -24.98
CA HIS A 231 6.21 11.98 -24.23
C HIS A 231 6.21 11.68 -22.74
N LYS A 232 6.26 12.73 -21.93
CA LYS A 232 5.96 12.64 -20.50
C LYS A 232 4.46 12.59 -20.30
N VAL A 233 3.97 11.65 -19.51
CA VAL A 233 2.53 11.44 -19.32
C VAL A 233 2.13 11.43 -17.86
N ILE A 234 0.92 11.90 -17.58
CA ILE A 234 0.25 11.78 -16.28
C ILE A 234 -0.95 10.83 -16.49
N LEU A 235 -0.93 9.70 -15.79
CA LEU A 235 -2.02 8.74 -15.82
C LEU A 235 -3.15 9.19 -14.88
N VAL A 236 -4.32 9.48 -15.47
CA VAL A 236 -5.52 9.87 -14.74
C VAL A 236 -6.53 8.75 -14.77
N ARG A 237 -6.93 8.27 -13.60
CA ARG A 237 -7.87 7.16 -13.47
C ARG A 237 -8.95 7.49 -12.45
N TRP A 238 -10.07 6.79 -12.51
CA TRP A 238 -11.05 6.80 -11.42
C TRP A 238 -10.41 6.22 -10.16
N GLU A 239 -9.86 5.03 -10.27
CA GLU A 239 -9.01 4.30 -9.33
C GLU A 239 -8.01 3.48 -10.13
N THR A 240 -6.91 3.03 -9.52
CA THR A 240 -6.01 2.08 -10.17
C THR A 240 -6.24 0.68 -9.64
N ASN A 241 -6.09 -0.27 -10.52
CA ASN A 241 -6.06 -1.70 -10.20
C ASN A 241 -4.73 -2.32 -10.63
N PRO A 242 -4.46 -3.57 -10.27
CA PRO A 242 -3.20 -4.22 -10.62
C PRO A 242 -2.92 -4.33 -12.13
N ASP A 243 -3.94 -4.28 -13.00
CA ASP A 243 -3.77 -4.33 -14.45
C ASP A 243 -3.27 -2.99 -15.02
N ASP A 244 -3.40 -1.90 -14.25
CA ASP A 244 -2.86 -0.59 -14.59
C ASP A 244 -1.34 -0.46 -14.37
N LEU A 245 -0.69 -1.47 -13.79
CA LEU A 245 0.72 -1.41 -13.38
C LEU A 245 1.65 -0.95 -14.50
N LYS A 246 1.46 -1.42 -15.73
CA LYS A 246 2.29 -1.03 -16.89
C LYS A 246 2.20 0.46 -17.22
N GLY A 247 0.98 1.02 -17.16
CA GLY A 247 0.76 2.45 -17.36
C GLY A 247 1.27 3.30 -16.20
N MET A 248 1.16 2.80 -14.98
CA MET A 248 1.71 3.45 -13.79
C MET A 248 3.24 3.54 -13.86
N VAL A 249 3.91 2.50 -14.35
CA VAL A 249 5.38 2.48 -14.54
C VAL A 249 5.81 3.46 -15.63
N ALA A 250 5.01 3.63 -16.68
CA ALA A 250 5.31 4.51 -17.81
C ALA A 250 5.03 6.00 -17.52
N ALA A 251 4.25 6.31 -16.48
CA ALA A 251 3.81 7.66 -16.18
C ALA A 251 4.81 8.40 -15.23
N GLU A 252 4.98 9.72 -15.48
CA GLU A 252 5.70 10.64 -14.58
C GLU A 252 4.91 10.93 -13.29
N GLY A 253 3.59 10.75 -13.33
CA GLY A 253 2.70 10.95 -12.20
C GLY A 253 1.36 10.28 -12.39
N ILE A 254 0.68 10.02 -11.27
CA ILE A 254 -0.61 9.32 -11.25
C ILE A 254 -1.59 10.17 -10.46
N LEU A 255 -2.77 10.42 -11.03
CA LEU A 255 -3.88 11.11 -10.40
C LEU A 255 -5.10 10.19 -10.40
N THR A 256 -5.71 9.99 -9.24
CA THR A 256 -6.97 9.26 -9.12
C THR A 256 -8.06 10.13 -8.51
N SER A 257 -9.31 9.95 -8.92
CA SER A 257 -10.45 10.64 -8.31
C SER A 257 -10.97 9.93 -7.06
N HIS A 258 -10.60 8.67 -6.84
CA HIS A 258 -10.97 7.87 -5.67
C HIS A 258 -9.75 7.20 -5.04
N GLY A 259 -9.87 6.92 -3.73
CA GLY A 259 -8.86 6.26 -2.93
C GLY A 259 -8.18 7.17 -1.91
N GLY A 260 -7.76 6.58 -0.82
CA GLY A 260 -6.99 7.24 0.24
C GLY A 260 -5.48 7.13 0.01
N LYS A 261 -4.71 7.61 1.00
CA LYS A 261 -3.23 7.54 0.99
C LYS A 261 -2.68 6.11 1.07
N THR A 262 -3.53 5.12 1.37
CA THR A 262 -3.21 3.68 1.43
C THR A 262 -3.81 2.89 0.27
N SER A 263 -4.46 3.56 -0.70
CA SER A 263 -5.00 2.90 -1.90
C SER A 263 -3.90 2.24 -2.74
N HIS A 264 -4.29 1.33 -3.62
CA HIS A 264 -3.38 0.66 -4.56
C HIS A 264 -2.51 1.67 -5.34
N ALA A 265 -3.13 2.73 -5.88
CA ALA A 265 -2.39 3.80 -6.57
C ALA A 265 -1.29 4.40 -5.71
N ALA A 266 -1.62 4.82 -4.48
CA ALA A 266 -0.70 5.49 -3.58
C ALA A 266 0.45 4.58 -3.12
N VAL A 267 0.17 3.32 -2.77
CA VAL A 267 1.18 2.37 -2.27
C VAL A 267 2.16 1.98 -3.38
N ILE A 268 1.63 1.68 -4.57
CA ILE A 268 2.48 1.27 -5.71
C ILE A 268 3.30 2.46 -6.24
N ALA A 269 2.70 3.63 -6.44
CA ALA A 269 3.41 4.83 -6.90
C ALA A 269 4.58 5.19 -5.97
N ARG A 270 4.36 5.24 -4.66
CA ARG A 270 5.45 5.47 -3.70
C ARG A 270 6.56 4.43 -3.80
N GLY A 271 6.20 3.16 -3.99
CA GLY A 271 7.19 2.08 -4.16
C GLY A 271 8.02 2.21 -5.43
N MET A 272 7.53 2.93 -6.44
CA MET A 272 8.21 3.18 -7.71
C MET A 272 8.91 4.55 -7.76
N GLY A 273 8.64 5.43 -6.79
CA GLY A 273 9.16 6.80 -6.78
C GLY A 273 8.41 7.76 -7.69
N THR A 274 7.17 7.41 -8.03
CA THR A 274 6.29 8.23 -8.90
C THR A 274 5.35 9.08 -8.07
#